data_c856f91339e21da5a32478467e2b327e
#
_entry.id   c856f91339e21da5a32478467e2b327e
#
_cell.length_a   1.000
_cell.length_b   1.000
_cell.length_c   1.000
_cell.angle_alpha   90.00
_cell.angle_beta   90.00
_cell.angle_gamma   90.00
#
_symmetry.space_group_name_H-M   'P 1'
#
loop_
_entity.id
_entity.type
_entity.pdbx_description
1 polymer ?
#
loop_
_entity_poly.entity_id
_entity_poly.type
_entity_poly.pdbx_seq_one_letter_code
_entity_poly.pdbx_strand_id
1 'polypeptide(L)'
;MRTPLPLDNRFNEAQLARILEQSVIYACACPAQVCKTIFQQRELFAYQTNCLNSTHTDAAVHRTIADCIRRTHAELEKCLEDVLKLEGWDLKTLEMPVALQKRILGDFNRGN
;
A
#
# COMPACT_ATOMS: atom_id res chain seq x y z
N MET A 1 -21.26 20.46 7.61
CA MET A 1 -20.76 19.42 6.67
C MET A 1 -20.02 18.35 7.44
N ARG A 2 -20.37 17.11 7.17
CA ARG A 2 -19.66 16.00 7.85
C ARG A 2 -18.26 15.86 7.29
N THR A 3 -17.28 15.78 8.17
CA THR A 3 -15.93 15.38 7.81
C THR A 3 -15.99 13.94 7.30
N PRO A 4 -15.42 13.63 6.13
CA PRO A 4 -15.38 12.25 5.66
C PRO A 4 -14.65 11.36 6.68
N LEU A 5 -15.12 10.12 6.81
CA LEU A 5 -14.44 9.14 7.65
C LEU A 5 -13.02 8.91 7.12
N PRO A 6 -12.02 8.83 8.00
CA PRO A 6 -10.65 8.55 7.57
C PRO A 6 -10.55 7.13 7.03
N LEU A 7 -9.48 6.85 6.28
CA LEU A 7 -9.17 5.49 5.87
C LEU A 7 -8.75 4.66 7.08
N ASP A 8 -9.23 3.42 7.13
CA ASP A 8 -8.71 2.43 8.07
C ASP A 8 -7.37 1.94 7.54
N ASN A 9 -6.31 2.09 8.32
CA ASN A 9 -4.97 1.71 7.90
C ASN A 9 -4.52 0.46 8.67
N ARG A 10 -4.39 -0.68 7.99
CA ARG A 10 -3.73 -1.87 8.53
C ARG A 10 -2.23 -1.66 8.66
N PHE A 11 -1.68 -0.94 7.68
CA PHE A 11 -0.26 -0.59 7.66
C PHE A 11 -0.15 0.93 7.73
N ASN A 12 0.60 1.43 8.71
CA ASN A 12 0.89 2.85 8.76
C ASN A 12 1.98 3.19 7.73
N GLU A 13 2.27 4.48 7.55
CA GLU A 13 3.25 4.92 6.55
C GLU A 13 4.64 4.38 6.82
N ALA A 14 5.05 4.30 8.08
CA ALA A 14 6.35 3.76 8.45
C ALA A 14 6.46 2.27 8.10
N GLN A 15 5.40 1.51 8.31
CA GLN A 15 5.35 0.09 7.95
C GLN A 15 5.43 -0.11 6.45
N LEU A 16 4.68 0.67 5.67
CA LEU A 16 4.75 0.61 4.21
C LEU A 16 6.14 0.99 3.71
N ALA A 17 6.74 2.02 4.30
CA ALA A 17 8.09 2.44 3.95
C ALA A 17 9.11 1.34 4.25
N ARG A 18 8.96 0.62 5.37
CA ARG A 18 9.82 -0.50 5.74
C ARG A 18 9.73 -1.63 4.72
N ILE A 19 8.51 -2.00 4.34
CA ILE A 19 8.29 -3.04 3.33
C ILE A 19 8.91 -2.63 2.00
N LEU A 20 8.71 -1.38 1.60
CA LEU A 20 9.26 -0.84 0.37
C LEU A 20 10.79 -0.87 0.39
N GLU A 21 11.41 -0.44 1.50
CA GLU A 21 12.85 -0.46 1.68
C GLU A 21 13.43 -1.86 1.54
N GLN A 22 12.85 -2.84 2.24
CA GLN A 22 13.28 -4.23 2.15
C GLN A 22 13.14 -4.76 0.73
N SER A 23 12.03 -4.45 0.08
CA SER A 23 11.75 -4.90 -1.29
C SER A 23 12.78 -4.35 -2.29
N VAL A 24 13.16 -3.07 -2.13
CA VAL A 24 14.16 -2.43 -3.00
C VAL A 24 15.53 -3.01 -2.77
N ILE A 25 15.94 -3.17 -1.50
CA ILE A 25 17.27 -3.70 -1.14
C ILE A 25 17.48 -5.09 -1.76
N TYR A 26 16.47 -5.93 -1.70
CA TYR A 26 16.56 -7.32 -2.18
C TYR A 26 15.94 -7.52 -3.56
N ALA A 27 15.68 -6.44 -4.29
CA ALA A 27 15.15 -6.45 -5.66
C ALA A 27 13.84 -7.25 -5.83
N CYS A 28 13.01 -7.30 -4.78
CA CYS A 28 11.72 -7.96 -4.83
C CYS A 28 10.64 -6.94 -5.19
N ALA A 29 10.09 -7.02 -6.39
CA ALA A 29 9.18 -6.00 -6.92
C ALA A 29 7.74 -6.11 -6.42
N CYS A 30 7.26 -7.32 -6.11
CA CYS A 30 5.82 -7.52 -5.86
C CYS A 30 5.27 -6.76 -4.66
N PRO A 31 5.82 -6.89 -3.44
CA PRO A 31 5.34 -6.08 -2.32
C PRO A 31 5.54 -4.58 -2.55
N ALA A 32 6.63 -4.18 -3.21
CA ALA A 32 6.91 -2.78 -3.50
C ALA A 32 5.83 -2.15 -4.39
N GLN A 33 5.38 -2.88 -5.41
CA GLN A 33 4.34 -2.40 -6.31
C GLN A 33 3.00 -2.21 -5.57
N VAL A 34 2.66 -3.15 -4.70
CA VAL A 34 1.44 -3.03 -3.88
C VAL A 34 1.53 -1.83 -2.95
N CYS A 35 2.68 -1.65 -2.27
CA CYS A 35 2.91 -0.49 -1.39
C CYS A 35 2.74 0.83 -2.14
N LYS A 36 3.32 0.94 -3.33
CA LYS A 36 3.22 2.16 -4.14
C LYS A 36 1.78 2.46 -4.50
N THR A 37 1.00 1.44 -4.85
CA THR A 37 -0.42 1.61 -5.18
C THR A 37 -1.21 2.06 -3.95
N ILE A 38 -0.92 1.51 -2.78
CA ILE A 38 -1.55 1.95 -1.52
C ILE A 38 -1.25 3.42 -1.25
N PHE A 39 0.00 3.86 -1.40
CA PHE A 39 0.36 5.27 -1.24
C PHE A 39 -0.41 6.16 -2.21
N GLN A 40 -0.53 5.76 -3.48
CA GLN A 40 -1.29 6.52 -4.48
C GLN A 40 -2.76 6.62 -4.10
N GLN A 41 -3.36 5.56 -3.57
CA GLN A 41 -4.75 5.61 -3.11
C GLN A 41 -4.93 6.56 -1.93
N ARG A 42 -3.98 6.60 -1.00
CA ARG A 42 -4.01 7.52 0.13
C ARG A 42 -3.91 8.96 -0.33
N GLU A 43 -3.08 9.24 -1.32
CA GLU A 43 -2.96 10.57 -1.92
C GLU A 43 -4.27 10.97 -2.61
N LEU A 44 -4.86 10.07 -3.39
CA LEU A 44 -6.13 10.32 -4.06
C LEU A 44 -7.24 10.58 -3.04
N PHE A 45 -7.30 9.79 -1.98
CA PHE A 45 -8.28 9.99 -0.90
C PHE A 45 -8.12 11.37 -0.26
N ALA A 46 -6.90 11.74 0.09
CA ALA A 46 -6.62 13.04 0.70
C ALA A 46 -7.03 14.18 -0.22
N TYR A 47 -6.73 14.08 -1.52
CA TYR A 47 -7.13 15.08 -2.50
C TYR A 47 -8.65 15.24 -2.53
N GLN A 48 -9.39 14.11 -2.60
CA GLN A 48 -10.86 14.16 -2.67
C GLN A 48 -11.48 14.75 -1.41
N THR A 49 -10.93 14.45 -0.24
CA THR A 49 -11.48 14.95 1.03
C THR A 49 -11.12 16.40 1.30
N ASN A 50 -10.07 16.92 0.65
CA ASN A 50 -9.63 18.32 0.80
C ASN A 50 -10.12 19.23 -0.32
N CYS A 51 -10.79 18.70 -1.33
CA CYS A 51 -11.34 19.52 -2.42
C CYS A 51 -12.53 20.35 -1.95
N LEU A 52 -12.66 21.56 -2.53
CA LEU A 52 -13.81 22.41 -2.28
C LEU A 52 -15.04 21.84 -2.98
N ASN A 53 -16.17 21.85 -2.27
CA ASN A 53 -17.45 21.42 -2.81
C ASN A 53 -18.26 22.66 -3.19
N SER A 54 -18.04 23.19 -4.41
CA SER A 54 -18.72 24.39 -4.88
C SER A 54 -20.16 24.13 -5.29
N THR A 55 -20.49 22.89 -5.67
CA THR A 55 -21.83 22.48 -6.08
C THR A 55 -22.19 21.13 -5.48
N HIS A 56 -23.48 20.77 -5.54
CA HIS A 56 -23.92 19.42 -5.15
C HIS A 56 -23.28 18.34 -6.00
N THR A 57 -23.04 18.62 -7.29
CA THR A 57 -22.36 17.68 -8.18
C THR A 57 -20.91 17.45 -7.74
N ASP A 58 -20.20 18.51 -7.39
CA ASP A 58 -18.81 18.39 -6.88
C ASP A 58 -18.78 17.51 -5.63
N ALA A 59 -19.67 17.78 -4.67
CA ALA A 59 -19.76 17.00 -3.44
C ALA A 59 -20.03 15.52 -3.72
N ALA A 60 -20.94 15.24 -4.66
CA ALA A 60 -21.27 13.87 -5.03
C ALA A 60 -20.10 13.15 -5.70
N VAL A 61 -19.36 13.84 -6.57
CA VAL A 61 -18.18 13.28 -7.25
C VAL A 61 -17.10 12.96 -6.23
N HIS A 62 -16.76 13.90 -5.35
CA HIS A 62 -15.72 13.69 -4.35
C HIS A 62 -16.06 12.53 -3.40
N ARG A 63 -17.32 12.45 -2.97
CA ARG A 63 -17.81 11.37 -2.10
C ARG A 63 -17.75 10.03 -2.80
N THR A 64 -18.17 9.97 -4.07
CA THR A 64 -18.15 8.73 -4.85
C THR A 64 -16.74 8.17 -4.96
N ILE A 65 -15.76 9.03 -5.26
CA ILE A 65 -14.37 8.62 -5.37
C ILE A 65 -13.83 8.20 -3.99
N ALA A 66 -14.08 8.99 -2.94
CA ALA A 66 -13.61 8.67 -1.60
C ALA A 66 -14.16 7.33 -1.10
N ASP A 67 -15.44 7.06 -1.32
CA ASP A 67 -16.07 5.80 -0.92
C ASP A 67 -15.49 4.61 -1.70
N CYS A 68 -15.21 4.81 -2.98
CA CYS A 68 -14.54 3.80 -3.79
C CYS A 68 -13.16 3.47 -3.23
N ILE A 69 -12.37 4.50 -2.89
CA ILE A 69 -11.02 4.31 -2.35
C ILE A 69 -11.07 3.59 -1.01
N ARG A 70 -12.05 3.85 -0.15
CA ARG A 70 -12.17 3.11 1.11
C ARG A 70 -12.21 1.61 0.87
N ARG A 71 -13.00 1.18 -0.12
CA ARG A 71 -13.13 -0.25 -0.44
C ARG A 71 -11.88 -0.81 -1.08
N THR A 72 -11.35 -0.13 -2.09
CA THR A 72 -10.18 -0.61 -2.83
C THR A 72 -8.92 -0.58 -1.98
N HIS A 73 -8.77 0.42 -1.12
CA HIS A 73 -7.65 0.53 -0.18
C HIS A 73 -7.65 -0.63 0.81
N ALA A 74 -8.82 -0.97 1.37
CA ALA A 74 -8.95 -2.10 2.29
C ALA A 74 -8.57 -3.41 1.58
N GLU A 75 -9.00 -3.60 0.35
CA GLU A 75 -8.65 -4.79 -0.44
C GLU A 75 -7.16 -4.85 -0.76
N LEU A 76 -6.53 -3.73 -1.09
CA LEU A 76 -5.10 -3.71 -1.36
C LEU A 76 -4.27 -3.96 -0.10
N GLU A 77 -4.67 -3.44 1.05
CA GLU A 77 -3.98 -3.72 2.30
C GLU A 77 -4.08 -5.20 2.68
N LYS A 78 -5.26 -5.80 2.45
CA LYS A 78 -5.43 -7.24 2.65
C LYS A 78 -4.54 -8.02 1.68
N CYS A 79 -4.49 -7.59 0.43
CA CYS A 79 -3.62 -8.18 -0.58
C CYS A 79 -2.15 -8.13 -0.13
N LEU A 80 -1.69 -7.00 0.35
CA LEU A 80 -0.32 -6.85 0.85
C LEU A 80 -0.05 -7.81 2.00
N GLU A 81 -0.94 -7.88 2.98
CA GLU A 81 -0.81 -8.80 4.10
C GLU A 81 -0.70 -10.25 3.61
N ASP A 82 -1.57 -10.65 2.68
CA ASP A 82 -1.56 -11.99 2.12
C ASP A 82 -0.27 -12.29 1.37
N VAL A 83 0.24 -11.34 0.57
CA VAL A 83 1.52 -11.48 -0.14
C VAL A 83 2.67 -11.66 0.85
N LEU A 84 2.71 -10.84 1.90
CA LEU A 84 3.76 -10.94 2.91
C LEU A 84 3.72 -12.31 3.61
N LYS A 85 2.52 -12.81 3.92
CA LYS A 85 2.36 -14.15 4.52
C LYS A 85 2.81 -15.24 3.58
N LEU A 86 2.44 -15.16 2.30
CA LEU A 86 2.83 -16.14 1.29
C LEU A 86 4.33 -16.20 1.10
N GLU A 87 5.01 -15.05 1.18
CA GLU A 87 6.45 -14.97 1.06
C GLU A 87 7.19 -15.29 2.37
N GLY A 88 6.46 -15.40 3.48
CA GLY A 88 7.04 -15.75 4.77
C GLY A 88 7.68 -14.60 5.54
N TRP A 89 7.28 -13.36 5.27
CA TRP A 89 7.78 -12.20 5.99
C TRP A 89 7.36 -12.24 7.46
N ASP A 90 8.21 -11.68 8.33
CA ASP A 90 7.83 -11.42 9.72
C ASP A 90 6.90 -10.21 9.75
N LEU A 91 5.64 -10.44 10.14
CA LEU A 91 4.64 -9.36 10.14
C LEU A 91 4.83 -8.35 11.26
N LYS A 92 5.67 -8.66 12.26
CA LYS A 92 5.97 -7.72 13.35
C LYS A 92 7.13 -6.80 13.00
N THR A 93 8.22 -7.38 12.48
CA THR A 93 9.42 -6.61 12.13
C THR A 93 9.40 -6.10 10.70
N LEU A 94 8.59 -6.73 9.84
CA LEU A 94 8.52 -6.47 8.41
C LEU A 94 9.89 -6.65 7.74
N GLU A 95 10.60 -7.67 8.17
CA GLU A 95 11.83 -8.11 7.54
C GLU A 95 11.52 -9.21 6.52
N MET A 96 12.19 -9.13 5.38
CA MET A 96 12.11 -10.15 4.37
C MET A 96 12.75 -11.44 4.91
N PRO A 97 12.15 -12.63 4.65
CA PRO A 97 12.71 -13.88 5.16
C PRO A 97 14.09 -14.17 4.57
N VAL A 98 14.96 -14.77 5.38
CA VAL A 98 16.33 -15.10 4.99
C VAL A 98 16.37 -15.99 3.75
N ALA A 99 15.45 -16.95 3.64
CA ALA A 99 15.38 -17.84 2.48
C ALA A 99 15.11 -17.07 1.18
N LEU A 100 14.21 -16.07 1.23
CA LEU A 100 13.88 -15.25 0.07
C LEU A 100 15.06 -14.33 -0.29
N GLN A 101 15.73 -13.75 0.72
CA GLN A 101 16.93 -12.94 0.50
C GLN A 101 18.01 -13.72 -0.21
N LYS A 102 18.29 -14.94 0.27
CA LYS A 102 19.30 -15.81 -0.32
C LYS A 102 18.94 -16.21 -1.75
N ARG A 103 17.67 -16.51 -2.01
CA ARG A 103 17.21 -16.86 -3.36
C ARG A 103 17.42 -15.71 -4.32
N ILE A 104 17.04 -14.51 -3.94
CA ILE A 104 17.16 -13.31 -4.78
C ILE A 104 18.63 -13.01 -5.08
N LEU A 105 19.50 -13.04 -4.06
CA LEU A 105 20.92 -12.82 -4.23
C LEU A 105 21.58 -13.91 -5.09
N GLY A 106 21.16 -15.16 -4.91
CA GLY A 106 21.61 -16.27 -5.73
C GLY A 106 21.25 -16.11 -7.19
N ASP A 107 20.01 -15.73 -7.47
CA ASP A 107 19.54 -15.48 -8.84
C ASP A 107 20.28 -14.31 -9.47
N PHE A 108 20.52 -13.24 -8.72
CA PHE A 108 21.30 -12.09 -9.17
C PHE A 108 22.72 -12.50 -9.58
N ASN A 109 23.38 -13.31 -8.77
CA ASN A 109 24.73 -13.79 -9.04
C ASN A 109 24.78 -14.74 -10.24
N ARG A 110 23.72 -15.48 -10.50
CA ARG A 110 23.62 -16.39 -11.65
C ARG A 110 23.30 -15.67 -12.96
N GLY A 111 22.69 -14.50 -12.87
CA GLY A 111 22.25 -13.74 -14.03
C GLY A 111 23.39 -13.08 -14.82
N ASN A 112 24.61 -13.28 -14.37
CA ASN A 112 25.80 -12.75 -15.04
C ASN A 112 26.50 -13.87 -15.83
#